data_c20ea50078116b757cb023c878a25d55
#
_entry.id   c20ea50078116b757cb023c878a25d55
#
_cell.length_a   1.000
_cell.length_b   1.000
_cell.length_c   1.000
_cell.angle_alpha   90.00
_cell.angle_beta   90.00
_cell.angle_gamma   90.00
#
_symmetry.space_group_name_H-M   'P 1'
#
loop_
_entity.id
_entity.type
_entity.pdbx_description
1 polymer ?
#
loop_
_entity_poly.entity_id
_entity_poly.type
_entity_poly.pdbx_seq_one_letter_code
_entity_poly.pdbx_strand_id
1 'polypeptide(L)'
;MMNLKSLFWMCLLFPFCDTTHLRSLKKEKEYDRDSIRGINWFGYETEYKNLMCTWSHDIDWHLEKMKNVGFNYIRLPFSVEFVKDGVWDSMDEFFQKAFDHDINVVLDCHRLHSTHQSAKPYDSSYTFDDFLDSWNTILERYHHYPNLKAVDIFNEYQDSNYVEWNNLSRQIVSFIETRYPERFEFFVGGTNWGGSIHYIDLSDVPYSERIRYSIHKYWFSDSEPYVPKWDYSFGDHKPVVNVGEWGFKSDKVNEVEWAVDFVNYLREKDLRDTFFWTWSFNSGDTGGI
;
A
#
# COMPACT_ATOMS: atom_id res chain seq x y z
N MET A 1 -2.62 -9.64 -29.07
CA MET A 1 -2.15 -10.92 -28.47
C MET A 1 -1.18 -10.55 -27.38
N MET A 2 -1.57 -10.77 -26.11
CA MET A 2 -0.69 -10.56 -24.96
C MET A 2 0.49 -11.53 -25.03
N ASN A 3 1.69 -11.02 -24.84
CA ASN A 3 2.93 -11.81 -24.84
C ASN A 3 2.96 -12.74 -23.60
N LEU A 4 3.58 -13.94 -23.71
CA LEU A 4 3.74 -14.88 -22.59
C LEU A 4 4.36 -14.23 -21.32
N LYS A 5 5.26 -13.25 -21.53
CA LYS A 5 5.83 -12.48 -20.41
C LYS A 5 4.78 -11.65 -19.66
N SER A 6 3.82 -11.04 -20.36
CA SER A 6 2.73 -10.28 -19.75
C SER A 6 1.77 -11.17 -18.94
N LEU A 7 1.56 -12.42 -19.38
CA LEU A 7 0.77 -13.40 -18.61
C LEU A 7 1.48 -13.86 -17.33
N PHE A 8 2.79 -14.09 -17.42
CA PHE A 8 3.61 -14.46 -16.25
C PHE A 8 3.62 -13.36 -15.18
N TRP A 9 3.75 -12.11 -15.60
CA TRP A 9 3.67 -10.95 -14.74
C TRP A 9 2.29 -10.80 -14.06
N MET A 10 1.21 -10.97 -14.81
CA MET A 10 -0.14 -10.95 -14.24
C MET A 10 -0.34 -11.99 -13.14
N CYS A 11 0.25 -13.18 -13.29
CA CYS A 11 0.10 -14.24 -12.29
C CYS A 11 0.91 -14.00 -11.02
N LEU A 12 2.02 -13.29 -11.10
CA LEU A 12 2.80 -12.89 -9.93
C LEU A 12 2.14 -11.70 -9.20
N LEU A 13 1.60 -10.73 -9.95
CA LEU A 13 0.92 -9.57 -9.36
C LEU A 13 -0.40 -9.96 -8.66
N PHE A 14 -1.04 -11.04 -9.11
CA PHE A 14 -2.29 -11.52 -8.54
C PHE A 14 -2.12 -12.96 -8.05
N PRO A 15 -1.75 -13.16 -6.76
CA PRO A 15 -1.43 -14.49 -6.19
C PRO A 15 -2.50 -15.55 -6.40
N PHE A 16 -3.72 -15.16 -6.75
CA PHE A 16 -4.86 -16.05 -6.98
C PHE A 16 -5.21 -16.26 -8.47
N CYS A 17 -4.36 -15.79 -9.40
CA CYS A 17 -4.50 -16.10 -10.81
C CYS A 17 -3.99 -17.54 -11.09
N ASP A 18 -4.88 -18.48 -11.30
CA ASP A 18 -4.54 -19.89 -11.56
C ASP A 18 -4.10 -20.07 -13.03
N THR A 19 -2.82 -20.33 -13.24
CA THR A 19 -2.25 -20.60 -14.58
C THR A 19 -2.35 -22.05 -15.04
N THR A 20 -2.79 -22.98 -14.19
CA THR A 20 -2.82 -24.40 -14.54
C THR A 20 -4.00 -24.77 -15.42
N HIS A 21 -4.97 -23.87 -15.65
CA HIS A 21 -6.20 -24.12 -16.39
C HIS A 21 -6.33 -23.39 -17.72
N LEU A 22 -5.24 -23.15 -18.46
CA LEU A 22 -5.31 -22.72 -19.87
C LEU A 22 -5.97 -23.77 -20.81
N ARG A 23 -6.45 -24.90 -20.29
CA ARG A 23 -7.14 -25.96 -21.06
C ARG A 23 -8.57 -26.29 -20.66
N SER A 24 -9.16 -25.62 -19.67
CA SER A 24 -10.60 -25.74 -19.40
C SER A 24 -11.23 -24.37 -19.14
N LEU A 25 -11.51 -23.67 -20.23
CA LEU A 25 -12.34 -22.45 -20.23
C LEU A 25 -13.81 -22.78 -19.89
N LYS A 26 -14.07 -23.45 -18.76
CA LYS A 26 -15.43 -23.62 -18.22
C LYS A 26 -15.40 -23.94 -16.72
N LYS A 27 -14.93 -23.00 -15.93
CA LYS A 27 -15.32 -22.61 -14.57
C LYS A 27 -14.28 -21.58 -14.12
N GLU A 28 -14.43 -20.34 -14.56
CA GLU A 28 -13.87 -19.22 -13.82
C GLU A 28 -14.39 -19.35 -12.39
N LYS A 29 -13.50 -19.67 -11.43
CA LYS A 29 -13.78 -19.33 -10.04
C LYS A 29 -14.05 -17.84 -10.10
N GLU A 30 -15.26 -17.45 -9.72
CA GLU A 30 -15.67 -16.06 -9.57
C GLU A 30 -14.56 -15.38 -8.77
N TYR A 31 -13.78 -14.52 -9.42
CA TYR A 31 -12.79 -13.69 -8.74
C TYR A 31 -13.57 -12.90 -7.69
N ASP A 32 -13.22 -13.09 -6.43
CA ASP A 32 -13.81 -12.33 -5.33
C ASP A 32 -13.60 -10.84 -5.67
N ARG A 33 -14.68 -10.19 -6.10
CA ARG A 33 -14.65 -8.80 -6.57
C ARG A 33 -14.24 -7.83 -5.46
N ASP A 34 -14.27 -8.30 -4.21
CA ASP A 34 -14.00 -7.50 -3.02
C ASP A 34 -12.52 -7.54 -2.61
N SER A 35 -11.68 -8.43 -3.18
CA SER A 35 -10.24 -8.49 -2.85
C SER A 35 -9.47 -7.31 -3.43
N ILE A 36 -8.51 -6.79 -2.65
CA ILE A 36 -7.63 -5.70 -3.05
C ILE A 36 -6.53 -6.22 -3.98
N ARG A 37 -6.54 -5.76 -5.22
CA ARG A 37 -5.45 -5.91 -6.18
C ARG A 37 -4.84 -4.54 -6.38
N GLY A 38 -3.93 -4.20 -5.48
CA GLY A 38 -3.40 -2.86 -5.34
C GLY A 38 -2.07 -2.65 -6.04
N ILE A 39 -1.80 -1.40 -6.35
CA ILE A 39 -0.51 -0.90 -6.80
C ILE A 39 -0.17 0.38 -6.07
N ASN A 40 1.09 0.54 -5.69
CA ASN A 40 1.59 1.80 -5.18
C ASN A 40 1.92 2.73 -6.36
N TRP A 41 1.48 4.00 -6.31
CA TRP A 41 1.86 5.01 -7.29
C TRP A 41 2.37 6.25 -6.57
N PHE A 42 3.68 6.36 -6.50
CA PHE A 42 4.37 7.35 -5.69
C PHE A 42 4.63 8.66 -6.45
N GLY A 43 4.98 9.71 -5.67
CA GLY A 43 5.38 11.00 -6.21
C GLY A 43 5.06 12.20 -5.33
N TYR A 44 3.92 12.23 -4.64
CA TYR A 44 3.55 13.36 -3.77
C TYR A 44 4.35 13.38 -2.45
N GLU A 45 5.01 12.30 -2.10
CA GLU A 45 5.95 12.25 -0.99
C GLU A 45 7.36 12.69 -1.39
N THR A 46 7.62 12.94 -2.68
CA THR A 46 8.94 13.31 -3.22
C THR A 46 9.08 14.83 -3.43
N GLU A 47 10.29 15.30 -3.73
CA GLU A 47 10.56 16.68 -4.10
C GLU A 47 9.80 17.14 -5.35
N TYR A 48 9.40 16.21 -6.21
CA TYR A 48 8.62 16.51 -7.42
C TYR A 48 7.17 16.90 -7.11
N LYS A 49 6.62 16.45 -5.97
CA LYS A 49 5.24 16.72 -5.53
C LYS A 49 4.20 16.48 -6.61
N ASN A 50 4.45 15.47 -7.44
CA ASN A 50 3.61 15.07 -8.56
C ASN A 50 3.79 13.59 -8.83
N LEU A 51 2.76 12.93 -9.36
CA LEU A 51 2.83 11.51 -9.69
C LEU A 51 3.96 11.20 -10.66
N MET A 52 4.71 10.15 -10.34
CA MET A 52 5.80 9.71 -11.20
C MET A 52 5.27 9.17 -12.52
N CYS A 53 6.08 9.33 -13.57
CA CYS A 53 5.79 8.91 -14.94
C CYS A 53 4.71 9.71 -15.69
N THR A 54 4.06 10.72 -15.07
CA THR A 54 3.10 11.59 -15.76
C THR A 54 3.71 12.48 -16.85
N TRP A 55 5.04 12.59 -16.90
CA TRP A 55 5.75 13.22 -18.03
C TRP A 55 5.71 12.39 -19.32
N SER A 56 5.40 11.10 -19.25
CA SER A 56 5.33 10.21 -20.42
C SER A 56 3.92 10.13 -21.01
N HIS A 57 2.91 10.08 -20.14
CA HIS A 57 1.50 10.00 -20.47
C HIS A 57 0.69 10.68 -19.37
N ASP A 58 -0.52 11.08 -19.65
CA ASP A 58 -1.43 11.68 -18.66
C ASP A 58 -1.96 10.65 -17.64
N ILE A 59 -2.62 11.17 -16.59
CA ILE A 59 -3.16 10.33 -15.52
C ILE A 59 -4.21 9.35 -16.06
N ASP A 60 -5.06 9.75 -17.00
CA ASP A 60 -6.09 8.88 -17.59
C ASP A 60 -5.47 7.65 -18.25
N TRP A 61 -4.42 7.85 -19.05
CA TRP A 61 -3.72 6.74 -19.68
C TRP A 61 -3.17 5.75 -18.65
N HIS A 62 -2.56 6.23 -17.57
CA HIS A 62 -2.02 5.37 -16.53
C HIS A 62 -3.13 4.59 -15.81
N LEU A 63 -4.22 5.26 -15.42
CA LEU A 63 -5.36 4.63 -14.76
C LEU A 63 -6.01 3.56 -15.65
N GLU A 64 -6.19 3.85 -16.94
CA GLU A 64 -6.69 2.86 -17.91
C GLU A 64 -5.78 1.63 -17.97
N LYS A 65 -4.45 1.82 -18.01
CA LYS A 65 -3.50 0.70 -18.04
C LYS A 65 -3.53 -0.12 -16.77
N MET A 66 -3.55 0.52 -15.59
CA MET A 66 -3.71 -0.16 -14.30
C MET A 66 -4.98 -1.03 -14.29
N LYS A 67 -6.12 -0.46 -14.69
CA LYS A 67 -7.39 -1.18 -14.76
C LYS A 67 -7.36 -2.35 -15.73
N ASN A 68 -6.76 -2.17 -16.91
CA ASN A 68 -6.65 -3.20 -17.95
C ASN A 68 -5.79 -4.40 -17.54
N VAL A 69 -4.83 -4.21 -16.64
CA VAL A 69 -4.05 -5.32 -16.06
C VAL A 69 -4.68 -5.86 -14.77
N GLY A 70 -5.79 -5.29 -14.30
CA GLY A 70 -6.62 -5.85 -13.25
C GLY A 70 -6.46 -5.21 -11.87
N PHE A 71 -5.72 -4.11 -11.72
CA PHE A 71 -5.67 -3.35 -10.47
C PHE A 71 -7.01 -2.64 -10.22
N ASN A 72 -7.45 -2.65 -8.95
CA ASN A 72 -8.66 -1.99 -8.50
C ASN A 72 -8.41 -0.98 -7.36
N TYR A 73 -7.17 -0.92 -6.84
CA TYR A 73 -6.75 0.01 -5.80
C TYR A 73 -5.41 0.65 -6.13
N ILE A 74 -5.27 1.92 -5.76
CA ILE A 74 -3.99 2.64 -5.73
C ILE A 74 -3.70 3.04 -4.28
N ARG A 75 -2.53 2.63 -3.76
CA ARG A 75 -1.96 3.21 -2.55
C ARG A 75 -1.13 4.42 -2.96
N LEU A 76 -1.52 5.59 -2.44
CA LEU A 76 -1.06 6.91 -2.87
C LEU A 76 -0.20 7.54 -1.78
N PRO A 77 1.15 7.45 -1.88
CA PRO A 77 2.06 8.09 -0.95
C PRO A 77 2.01 9.62 -1.01
N PHE A 78 2.06 10.26 0.17
CA PHE A 78 2.28 11.71 0.31
C PHE A 78 3.21 11.99 1.51
N SER A 79 3.78 13.20 1.57
CA SER A 79 4.57 13.68 2.72
C SER A 79 3.83 14.78 3.49
N VAL A 80 4.17 14.94 4.77
CA VAL A 80 3.71 16.09 5.57
C VAL A 80 4.15 17.41 4.91
N GLU A 81 5.36 17.46 4.38
CA GLU A 81 5.89 18.61 3.63
C GLU A 81 5.02 18.95 2.41
N PHE A 82 4.58 17.94 1.64
CA PHE A 82 3.65 18.16 0.52
C PHE A 82 2.36 18.87 0.97
N VAL A 83 1.78 18.43 2.08
CA VAL A 83 0.56 19.02 2.64
C VAL A 83 0.79 20.46 3.10
N LYS A 84 1.93 20.74 3.77
CA LYS A 84 2.30 22.06 4.25
C LYS A 84 2.57 23.04 3.11
N ASP A 85 3.10 22.57 1.99
CA ASP A 85 3.34 23.41 0.79
C ASP A 85 2.06 23.74 0.03
N GLY A 86 1.01 22.94 0.17
CA GLY A 86 -0.31 23.24 -0.40
C GLY A 86 -0.37 23.18 -1.93
N VAL A 87 0.42 22.33 -2.58
CA VAL A 87 0.46 22.19 -4.05
C VAL A 87 -0.51 21.07 -4.47
N TRP A 88 -1.78 21.42 -4.63
CA TRP A 88 -2.87 20.43 -4.75
C TRP A 88 -3.31 20.07 -6.16
N ASP A 89 -3.00 20.89 -7.18
CA ASP A 89 -3.60 20.81 -8.52
C ASP A 89 -3.51 19.39 -9.13
N SER A 90 -2.34 18.78 -9.05
CA SER A 90 -2.13 17.44 -9.58
C SER A 90 -2.86 16.34 -8.77
N MET A 91 -2.94 16.50 -7.45
CA MET A 91 -3.66 15.55 -6.60
C MET A 91 -5.18 15.70 -6.75
N ASP A 92 -5.68 16.92 -6.94
CA ASP A 92 -7.09 17.18 -7.26
C ASP A 92 -7.48 16.50 -8.59
N GLU A 93 -6.64 16.66 -9.62
CA GLU A 93 -6.83 15.99 -10.90
C GLU A 93 -6.82 14.47 -10.74
N PHE A 94 -5.87 13.92 -9.98
CA PHE A 94 -5.79 12.49 -9.71
C PHE A 94 -7.07 11.95 -9.05
N PHE A 95 -7.55 12.60 -7.98
CA PHE A 95 -8.74 12.12 -7.26
C PHE A 95 -9.97 12.09 -8.14
N GLN A 96 -10.19 13.14 -8.96
CA GLN A 96 -11.30 13.17 -9.91
C GLN A 96 -11.19 12.05 -10.94
N LYS A 97 -10.02 11.87 -11.54
CA LYS A 97 -9.78 10.83 -12.56
C LYS A 97 -9.86 9.42 -11.98
N ALA A 98 -9.30 9.18 -10.79
CA ALA A 98 -9.41 7.89 -10.13
C ALA A 98 -10.88 7.51 -9.83
N PHE A 99 -11.70 8.50 -9.46
CA PHE A 99 -13.14 8.31 -9.31
C PHE A 99 -13.82 7.97 -10.64
N ASP A 100 -13.53 8.71 -11.70
CA ASP A 100 -14.11 8.50 -13.04
C ASP A 100 -13.72 7.14 -13.64
N HIS A 101 -12.53 6.62 -13.31
CA HIS A 101 -12.04 5.29 -13.70
C HIS A 101 -12.48 4.17 -12.76
N ASP A 102 -13.27 4.42 -11.71
CA ASP A 102 -13.70 3.41 -10.74
C ASP A 102 -12.50 2.65 -10.13
N ILE A 103 -11.48 3.41 -9.70
CA ILE A 103 -10.31 2.92 -8.99
C ILE A 103 -10.35 3.45 -7.55
N ASN A 104 -10.25 2.54 -6.58
CA ASN A 104 -10.23 2.90 -5.17
C ASN A 104 -8.84 3.42 -4.75
N VAL A 105 -8.83 4.27 -3.73
CA VAL A 105 -7.62 4.92 -3.24
C VAL A 105 -7.42 4.62 -1.76
N VAL A 106 -6.17 4.35 -1.40
CA VAL A 106 -5.65 4.36 -0.03
C VAL A 106 -4.67 5.53 0.06
N LEU A 107 -4.94 6.52 0.89
CA LEU A 107 -3.97 7.57 1.17
C LEU A 107 -2.93 7.04 2.15
N ASP A 108 -1.66 7.25 1.85
CA ASP A 108 -0.52 6.79 2.65
C ASP A 108 0.34 7.98 3.08
N CYS A 109 0.37 8.27 4.39
CA CYS A 109 1.35 9.20 4.91
C CYS A 109 2.74 8.53 4.95
N HIS A 110 3.46 8.68 3.84
CA HIS A 110 4.68 7.91 3.58
C HIS A 110 5.89 8.39 4.39
N ARG A 111 5.97 9.69 4.61
CA ARG A 111 7.07 10.33 5.35
C ARG A 111 6.76 11.79 5.71
N LEU A 112 7.59 12.36 6.56
CA LEU A 112 7.46 13.77 6.92
C LEU A 112 8.03 14.69 5.85
N HIS A 113 9.21 14.35 5.32
CA HIS A 113 10.01 15.15 4.38
C HIS A 113 9.97 14.58 2.97
N SER A 114 10.10 15.45 1.98
CA SER A 114 10.16 15.06 0.57
C SER A 114 11.50 14.41 0.16
N THR A 115 12.55 14.61 0.95
CA THR A 115 13.94 14.24 0.61
C THR A 115 14.41 12.93 1.24
N HIS A 116 13.79 12.47 2.33
CA HIS A 116 14.23 11.28 3.06
C HIS A 116 13.11 10.59 3.83
N GLN A 117 13.29 9.30 4.09
CA GLN A 117 12.39 8.48 4.88
C GLN A 117 12.42 8.91 6.36
N SER A 118 11.26 8.96 6.99
CA SER A 118 11.08 9.36 8.38
C SER A 118 10.96 8.12 9.28
N ALA A 119 11.68 8.11 10.39
CA ALA A 119 11.67 6.97 11.31
C ALA A 119 10.37 6.85 12.11
N LYS A 120 9.73 7.99 12.40
CA LYS A 120 8.54 8.14 13.23
C LYS A 120 7.63 9.22 12.64
N PRO A 121 6.35 9.30 13.04
CA PRO A 121 5.43 10.35 12.58
C PRO A 121 5.72 11.73 13.22
N TYR A 122 6.94 11.95 13.66
CA TYR A 122 7.45 13.24 14.17
C TYR A 122 8.97 13.25 14.20
N ASP A 123 9.56 14.45 14.18
CA ASP A 123 10.99 14.69 14.37
C ASP A 123 11.25 16.11 14.91
N SER A 124 12.47 16.64 14.73
CA SER A 124 12.82 18.01 15.15
C SER A 124 12.19 19.10 14.27
N SER A 125 11.73 18.78 13.07
CA SER A 125 11.16 19.73 12.11
C SER A 125 9.62 19.71 12.12
N TYR A 126 9.03 18.57 12.36
CA TYR A 126 7.60 18.36 12.41
C TYR A 126 7.22 17.66 13.71
N THR A 127 6.40 18.31 14.54
CA THR A 127 5.83 17.72 15.74
C THR A 127 4.77 16.67 15.40
N PHE A 128 4.38 15.87 16.39
CA PHE A 128 3.27 14.94 16.23
C PHE A 128 1.94 15.66 15.93
N ASP A 129 1.75 16.86 16.48
CA ASP A 129 0.58 17.70 16.16
C ASP A 129 0.62 18.18 14.69
N ASP A 130 1.78 18.58 14.16
CA ASP A 130 1.92 18.91 12.73
C ASP A 130 1.56 17.75 11.82
N PHE A 131 1.95 16.54 12.22
CA PHE A 131 1.58 15.32 11.50
C PHE A 131 0.05 15.09 11.52
N LEU A 132 -0.59 15.20 12.69
CA LEU A 132 -2.04 15.06 12.82
C LEU A 132 -2.80 16.15 12.05
N ASP A 133 -2.33 17.39 12.09
CA ASP A 133 -2.89 18.50 11.33
C ASP A 133 -2.76 18.29 9.81
N SER A 134 -1.68 17.63 9.37
CA SER A 134 -1.52 17.28 7.96
C SER A 134 -2.55 16.23 7.51
N TRP A 135 -2.83 15.23 8.36
CA TRP A 135 -3.93 14.31 8.12
C TRP A 135 -5.28 15.02 8.03
N ASN A 136 -5.56 15.96 8.96
CA ASN A 136 -6.81 16.71 8.91
C ASN A 136 -6.90 17.52 7.61
N THR A 137 -5.85 18.23 7.23
CA THR A 137 -5.82 19.09 6.03
C THR A 137 -6.10 18.30 4.75
N ILE A 138 -5.43 17.17 4.56
CA ILE A 138 -5.62 16.37 3.34
C ILE A 138 -6.98 15.68 3.32
N LEU A 139 -7.48 15.21 4.48
CA LEU A 139 -8.79 14.58 4.55
C LEU A 139 -9.95 15.58 4.42
N GLU A 140 -9.83 16.81 4.93
CA GLU A 140 -10.81 17.87 4.66
C GLU A 140 -10.99 18.10 3.16
N ARG A 141 -9.92 17.96 2.38
CA ARG A 141 -9.96 18.14 0.94
C ARG A 141 -10.58 16.95 0.20
N TYR A 142 -10.25 15.70 0.59
CA TYR A 142 -10.56 14.51 -0.21
C TYR A 142 -11.55 13.52 0.41
N HIS A 143 -11.98 13.67 1.68
CA HIS A 143 -12.88 12.73 2.34
C HIS A 143 -14.22 12.53 1.62
N HIS A 144 -14.64 13.50 0.81
CA HIS A 144 -15.91 13.45 0.07
C HIS A 144 -15.87 12.52 -1.15
N TYR A 145 -14.69 12.10 -1.63
CA TYR A 145 -14.57 11.15 -2.73
C TYR A 145 -14.90 9.73 -2.24
N PRO A 146 -15.95 9.07 -2.75
CA PRO A 146 -16.41 7.79 -2.23
C PRO A 146 -15.43 6.64 -2.53
N ASN A 147 -14.52 6.81 -3.48
CA ASN A 147 -13.45 5.89 -3.82
C ASN A 147 -12.20 6.03 -2.93
N LEU A 148 -12.07 7.04 -2.08
CA LEU A 148 -11.10 7.06 -1.00
C LEU A 148 -11.60 6.12 0.10
N LYS A 149 -11.07 4.88 0.14
CA LYS A 149 -11.55 3.80 1.00
C LYS A 149 -10.84 3.71 2.32
N ALA A 150 -9.54 3.94 2.31
CA ALA A 150 -8.71 3.73 3.48
C ALA A 150 -7.63 4.81 3.62
N VAL A 151 -7.08 4.88 4.82
CA VAL A 151 -5.89 5.65 5.15
C VAL A 151 -4.83 4.71 5.73
N ASP A 152 -3.63 4.73 5.18
CA ASP A 152 -2.44 4.10 5.74
C ASP A 152 -1.77 5.12 6.65
N ILE A 153 -1.91 4.92 7.94
CA ILE A 153 -1.73 5.98 8.94
C ILE A 153 -0.31 6.53 9.03
N PHE A 154 0.68 5.69 8.74
CA PHE A 154 2.10 6.04 8.59
C PHE A 154 2.83 4.85 7.96
N ASN A 155 3.58 5.07 6.91
CA ASN A 155 4.20 4.05 6.08
C ASN A 155 5.06 3.04 6.87
N GLU A 156 6.29 3.34 7.13
CA GLU A 156 7.29 2.42 7.67
C GLU A 156 7.86 2.92 8.99
N TYR A 157 7.19 2.61 10.09
CA TYR A 157 7.74 2.89 11.42
C TYR A 157 9.02 2.06 11.63
N GLN A 158 10.16 2.75 11.76
CA GLN A 158 11.47 2.09 11.69
C GLN A 158 11.89 1.42 13.00
N ASP A 159 11.43 1.94 14.14
CA ASP A 159 11.81 1.42 15.45
C ASP A 159 11.18 0.03 15.71
N SER A 160 11.81 -0.76 16.57
CA SER A 160 11.25 -2.02 17.07
C SER A 160 10.33 -1.85 18.28
N ASN A 161 10.15 -0.63 18.78
CA ASN A 161 9.33 -0.32 19.95
C ASN A 161 7.83 -0.38 19.62
N TYR A 162 7.30 -1.60 19.57
CA TYR A 162 5.87 -1.83 19.28
C TYR A 162 4.93 -1.20 20.35
N VAL A 163 5.38 -0.99 21.57
CA VAL A 163 4.55 -0.35 22.61
C VAL A 163 4.30 1.11 22.27
N GLU A 164 5.37 1.82 21.89
CA GLU A 164 5.26 3.20 21.41
C GLU A 164 4.39 3.28 20.15
N TRP A 165 4.67 2.39 19.18
CA TRP A 165 3.94 2.39 17.91
C TRP A 165 2.45 2.09 18.09
N ASN A 166 2.07 1.12 18.91
CA ASN A 166 0.67 0.85 19.24
C ASN A 166 -0.01 2.07 19.86
N ASN A 167 0.68 2.81 20.75
CA ASN A 167 0.13 4.03 21.35
C ASN A 167 -0.04 5.17 20.34
N LEU A 168 0.95 5.40 19.48
CA LEU A 168 0.87 6.40 18.40
C LEU A 168 -0.24 6.04 17.40
N SER A 169 -0.32 4.78 17.00
CA SER A 169 -1.36 4.29 16.07
C SER A 169 -2.76 4.53 16.64
N ARG A 170 -3.00 4.23 17.93
CA ARG A 170 -4.29 4.53 18.58
C ARG A 170 -4.62 6.01 18.55
N GLN A 171 -3.64 6.88 18.79
CA GLN A 171 -3.85 8.33 18.76
C GLN A 171 -4.19 8.81 17.34
N ILE A 172 -3.45 8.35 16.33
CA ILE A 172 -3.69 8.74 14.93
C ILE A 172 -5.08 8.27 14.48
N VAL A 173 -5.40 6.99 14.69
CA VAL A 173 -6.69 6.42 14.29
C VAL A 173 -7.84 7.11 15.02
N SER A 174 -7.73 7.35 16.34
CA SER A 174 -8.75 8.06 17.11
C SER A 174 -8.93 9.51 16.66
N PHE A 175 -7.84 10.18 16.30
CA PHE A 175 -7.88 11.55 15.77
C PHE A 175 -8.68 11.64 14.48
N ILE A 176 -8.43 10.71 13.54
CA ILE A 176 -9.12 10.66 12.25
C ILE A 176 -10.58 10.25 12.45
N GLU A 177 -10.83 9.19 13.23
CA GLU A 177 -12.18 8.67 13.46
C GLU A 177 -13.11 9.70 14.13
N THR A 178 -12.58 10.49 15.07
CA THR A 178 -13.37 11.55 15.73
C THR A 178 -13.84 12.63 14.75
N ARG A 179 -13.06 12.91 13.70
CA ARG A 179 -13.38 13.94 12.68
C ARG A 179 -14.19 13.40 11.52
N TYR A 180 -13.97 12.14 11.17
CA TYR A 180 -14.58 11.46 10.02
C TYR A 180 -15.15 10.11 10.46
N PRO A 181 -16.19 10.10 11.33
CA PRO A 181 -16.70 8.87 11.92
C PRO A 181 -17.22 7.90 10.84
N GLU A 182 -16.82 6.63 10.98
CA GLU A 182 -17.21 5.51 10.11
C GLU A 182 -16.81 5.67 8.63
N ARG A 183 -15.90 6.61 8.32
CA ARG A 183 -15.60 6.96 6.93
C ARG A 183 -14.53 6.09 6.28
N PHE A 184 -13.52 5.64 7.04
CA PHE A 184 -12.34 4.98 6.49
C PHE A 184 -12.07 3.62 7.12
N GLU A 185 -11.47 2.71 6.34
CA GLU A 185 -10.62 1.66 6.89
C GLU A 185 -9.25 2.25 7.25
N PHE A 186 -8.59 1.68 8.26
CA PHE A 186 -7.28 2.13 8.72
C PHE A 186 -6.26 1.04 8.46
N PHE A 187 -5.25 1.34 7.66
CA PHE A 187 -4.10 0.48 7.50
C PHE A 187 -3.06 0.87 8.53
N VAL A 188 -2.67 -0.10 9.36
CA VAL A 188 -1.72 0.09 10.45
C VAL A 188 -0.50 -0.77 10.17
N GLY A 189 0.60 -0.12 9.81
CA GLY A 189 1.85 -0.76 9.48
C GLY A 189 2.51 -1.45 10.67
N GLY A 190 3.41 -2.37 10.39
CA GLY A 190 4.26 -3.01 11.37
C GLY A 190 5.42 -2.14 11.85
N THR A 191 6.18 -2.66 12.80
CA THR A 191 7.49 -2.14 13.19
C THR A 191 8.59 -2.62 12.24
N ASN A 192 9.84 -2.13 12.43
CA ASN A 192 10.99 -2.50 11.60
C ASN A 192 10.71 -2.29 10.11
N TRP A 193 10.45 -1.05 9.71
CA TRP A 193 10.10 -0.68 8.32
C TRP A 193 8.90 -1.47 7.77
N GLY A 194 7.84 -1.60 8.57
CA GLY A 194 6.65 -2.37 8.18
C GLY A 194 6.88 -3.89 8.12
N GLY A 195 8.08 -4.36 8.44
CA GLY A 195 8.48 -5.76 8.22
C GLY A 195 7.83 -6.79 9.14
N SER A 196 7.20 -6.35 10.26
CA SER A 196 6.56 -7.25 11.24
C SER A 196 5.37 -6.61 11.93
N ILE A 197 4.23 -7.29 11.86
CA ILE A 197 2.99 -6.91 12.57
C ILE A 197 2.74 -7.77 13.81
N HIS A 198 3.66 -8.64 14.19
CA HIS A 198 3.50 -9.67 15.23
C HIS A 198 2.98 -9.13 16.57
N TYR A 199 3.45 -7.94 16.98
CA TYR A 199 3.08 -7.31 18.26
C TYR A 199 2.19 -6.07 18.09
N ILE A 200 1.67 -5.84 16.88
CA ILE A 200 0.77 -4.71 16.63
C ILE A 200 -0.64 -5.14 17.01
N ASP A 201 -1.26 -4.38 17.91
CA ASP A 201 -2.58 -4.71 18.42
C ASP A 201 -3.39 -3.43 18.70
N LEU A 202 -4.47 -3.26 17.94
CA LEU A 202 -5.48 -2.23 18.11
C LEU A 202 -6.88 -2.84 18.31
N SER A 203 -6.96 -4.08 18.80
CA SER A 203 -8.24 -4.76 19.02
C SER A 203 -9.11 -4.11 20.11
N ASP A 204 -8.53 -3.26 20.94
CA ASP A 204 -9.19 -2.53 22.02
C ASP A 204 -9.85 -1.21 21.60
N VAL A 205 -9.64 -0.73 20.38
CA VAL A 205 -10.34 0.47 19.90
C VAL A 205 -11.80 0.15 19.50
N PRO A 206 -12.76 1.07 19.71
CA PRO A 206 -14.19 0.83 19.45
C PRO A 206 -14.54 0.49 18.00
N TYR A 207 -13.65 0.77 17.05
CA TYR A 207 -13.79 0.56 15.60
C TYR A 207 -12.74 -0.42 15.06
N SER A 208 -12.32 -1.37 15.89
CA SER A 208 -11.29 -2.37 15.56
C SER A 208 -11.64 -3.21 14.32
N GLU A 209 -12.90 -3.38 13.98
CA GLU A 209 -13.36 -4.07 12.78
C GLU A 209 -12.94 -3.37 11.46
N ARG A 210 -12.56 -2.09 11.52
CA ARG A 210 -12.06 -1.32 10.38
C ARG A 210 -10.53 -1.18 10.39
N ILE A 211 -9.84 -1.80 11.35
CA ILE A 211 -8.38 -1.88 11.36
C ILE A 211 -7.93 -3.03 10.46
N ARG A 212 -7.01 -2.73 9.56
CA ARG A 212 -6.26 -3.71 8.76
C ARG A 212 -4.78 -3.56 9.07
N TYR A 213 -4.15 -4.66 9.44
CA TYR A 213 -2.72 -4.67 9.69
C TYR A 213 -1.96 -4.76 8.37
N SER A 214 -0.99 -3.86 8.16
CA SER A 214 -0.21 -3.74 6.92
C SER A 214 1.21 -4.23 7.12
N ILE A 215 1.70 -5.07 6.20
CA ILE A 215 3.07 -5.59 6.24
C ILE A 215 3.79 -5.31 4.92
N HIS A 216 5.10 -5.04 5.01
CA HIS A 216 5.97 -4.84 3.85
C HIS A 216 6.96 -5.99 3.73
N LYS A 217 7.14 -6.52 2.52
CA LYS A 217 8.03 -7.67 2.26
C LYS A 217 8.79 -7.50 0.96
N TYR A 218 10.12 -7.58 1.09
CA TYR A 218 11.05 -7.50 -0.02
C TYR A 218 12.17 -8.52 0.12
N TRP A 219 12.71 -9.00 -1.00
CA TRP A 219 13.83 -9.93 -1.00
C TRP A 219 15.02 -9.43 -0.19
N PHE A 220 15.39 -8.16 -0.33
CA PHE A 220 16.56 -7.58 0.35
C PHE A 220 16.39 -7.45 1.88
N SER A 221 15.18 -7.51 2.39
CA SER A 221 14.87 -7.48 3.83
C SER A 221 14.61 -8.87 4.42
N ASP A 222 14.46 -9.89 3.56
CA ASP A 222 14.17 -11.26 3.96
C ASP A 222 15.43 -12.14 3.91
N SER A 223 15.39 -13.30 4.58
CA SER A 223 16.44 -14.30 4.54
C SER A 223 15.86 -15.69 4.79
N GLU A 224 16.43 -16.68 4.11
CA GLU A 224 16.03 -18.08 4.30
C GLU A 224 16.23 -18.58 5.74
N PRO A 225 15.44 -19.54 6.21
CA PRO A 225 14.24 -20.06 5.58
C PRO A 225 13.07 -19.05 5.67
N TYR A 226 12.40 -18.76 4.54
CA TYR A 226 11.42 -17.70 4.46
C TYR A 226 10.13 -17.97 5.26
N VAL A 227 9.49 -19.12 5.06
CA VAL A 227 8.16 -19.41 5.59
C VAL A 227 8.07 -19.27 7.11
N PRO A 228 8.96 -19.82 7.94
CA PRO A 228 8.90 -19.62 9.38
C PRO A 228 9.04 -18.16 9.82
N LYS A 229 9.83 -17.37 9.07
CA LYS A 229 10.02 -15.94 9.35
C LYS A 229 8.82 -15.11 8.93
N TRP A 230 8.19 -15.45 7.81
CA TRP A 230 6.93 -14.85 7.41
C TRP A 230 5.81 -15.19 8.39
N ASP A 231 5.67 -16.47 8.79
CA ASP A 231 4.68 -16.85 9.80
C ASP A 231 4.87 -16.08 11.11
N TYR A 232 6.10 -15.86 11.56
CA TYR A 232 6.40 -15.02 12.71
C TYR A 232 6.02 -13.56 12.46
N SER A 233 6.43 -12.99 11.33
CA SER A 233 6.20 -11.57 11.02
C SER A 233 4.72 -11.22 10.87
N PHE A 234 3.94 -12.13 10.27
CA PHE A 234 2.49 -11.97 10.12
C PHE A 234 1.73 -12.22 11.44
N GLY A 235 2.28 -13.02 12.36
CA GLY A 235 1.64 -13.34 13.64
C GLY A 235 0.26 -13.97 13.48
N ASP A 236 -0.61 -13.70 14.46
CA ASP A 236 -1.97 -14.26 14.52
C ASP A 236 -3.05 -13.37 13.88
N HIS A 237 -2.67 -12.26 13.22
CA HIS A 237 -3.59 -11.25 12.66
C HIS A 237 -4.23 -11.60 11.32
N LYS A 238 -4.06 -12.80 10.84
CA LYS A 238 -4.33 -13.26 9.45
C LYS A 238 -5.67 -12.88 8.80
N PRO A 239 -6.80 -12.72 9.50
CA PRO A 239 -8.06 -12.39 8.81
C PRO A 239 -8.15 -10.95 8.30
N VAL A 240 -7.29 -10.05 8.78
CA VAL A 240 -7.36 -8.61 8.52
C VAL A 240 -6.01 -8.01 8.10
N VAL A 241 -5.21 -8.81 7.40
CA VAL A 241 -3.88 -8.39 6.91
C VAL A 241 -3.95 -8.03 5.44
N ASN A 242 -3.31 -6.92 5.10
CA ASN A 242 -2.92 -6.61 3.73
C ASN A 242 -1.39 -6.52 3.61
N VAL A 243 -0.87 -6.84 2.43
CA VAL A 243 0.54 -6.57 2.10
C VAL A 243 0.60 -5.19 1.47
N GLY A 244 0.98 -4.17 2.27
CA GLY A 244 1.00 -2.76 1.84
C GLY A 244 2.06 -2.47 0.78
N GLU A 245 3.17 -3.22 0.85
CA GLU A 245 4.22 -3.16 -0.15
C GLU A 245 4.90 -4.53 -0.33
N TRP A 246 5.10 -4.89 -1.59
CA TRP A 246 5.97 -5.98 -2.00
C TRP A 246 6.38 -5.80 -3.45
N GLY A 247 7.52 -6.34 -3.84
CA GLY A 247 7.97 -6.22 -5.20
C GLY A 247 9.33 -6.88 -5.41
N PHE A 248 9.80 -6.90 -6.65
CA PHE A 248 11.05 -7.54 -7.04
C PHE A 248 11.54 -7.01 -8.39
N LYS A 249 12.85 -7.13 -8.63
CA LYS A 249 13.46 -6.82 -9.94
C LYS A 249 13.38 -8.04 -10.84
N SER A 250 12.70 -7.89 -11.97
CA SER A 250 12.46 -8.99 -12.92
C SER A 250 13.72 -9.50 -13.62
N ASP A 251 14.79 -8.73 -13.61
CA ASP A 251 16.09 -9.10 -14.16
C ASP A 251 17.01 -9.80 -13.14
N LYS A 252 16.58 -9.97 -11.89
CA LYS A 252 17.29 -10.62 -10.80
C LYS A 252 16.67 -11.97 -10.47
N VAL A 253 17.38 -13.06 -10.78
CA VAL A 253 16.88 -14.43 -10.60
C VAL A 253 16.46 -14.69 -9.15
N ASN A 254 17.31 -14.32 -8.18
CA ASN A 254 17.01 -14.54 -6.76
C ASN A 254 15.78 -13.78 -6.27
N GLU A 255 15.55 -12.58 -6.79
CA GLU A 255 14.35 -11.79 -6.44
C GLU A 255 13.10 -12.41 -7.06
N VAL A 256 13.19 -12.94 -8.28
CA VAL A 256 12.10 -13.66 -8.94
C VAL A 256 11.74 -14.95 -8.19
N GLU A 257 12.75 -15.74 -7.77
CA GLU A 257 12.55 -16.94 -6.98
C GLU A 257 11.87 -16.63 -5.63
N TRP A 258 12.38 -15.64 -4.91
CA TRP A 258 11.73 -15.14 -3.69
C TRP A 258 10.28 -14.73 -3.92
N ALA A 259 10.00 -13.97 -4.99
CA ALA A 259 8.65 -13.52 -5.31
C ALA A 259 7.68 -14.69 -5.59
N VAL A 260 8.16 -15.75 -6.25
CA VAL A 260 7.39 -16.98 -6.46
C VAL A 260 7.05 -17.65 -5.13
N ASP A 261 8.04 -17.79 -4.24
CA ASP A 261 7.83 -18.36 -2.91
C ASP A 261 6.87 -17.51 -2.06
N PHE A 262 7.02 -16.20 -2.11
CA PHE A 262 6.13 -15.28 -1.38
C PHE A 262 4.69 -15.35 -1.88
N VAL A 263 4.47 -15.36 -3.19
CA VAL A 263 3.14 -15.53 -3.78
C VAL A 263 2.51 -16.86 -3.40
N ASN A 264 3.28 -17.95 -3.39
CA ASN A 264 2.81 -19.25 -2.94
C ASN A 264 2.42 -19.23 -1.46
N TYR A 265 3.22 -18.61 -0.62
CA TYR A 265 2.91 -18.40 0.80
C TYR A 265 1.59 -17.64 0.98
N LEU A 266 1.41 -16.51 0.27
CA LEU A 266 0.17 -15.73 0.33
C LEU A 266 -1.06 -16.58 -0.06
N ARG A 267 -0.93 -17.39 -1.11
CA ARG A 267 -1.99 -18.32 -1.55
C ARG A 267 -2.33 -19.37 -0.50
N GLU A 268 -1.33 -19.99 0.11
CA GLU A 268 -1.51 -21.01 1.15
C GLU A 268 -2.18 -20.44 2.40
N LYS A 269 -1.89 -19.19 2.73
CA LYS A 269 -2.47 -18.49 3.90
C LYS A 269 -3.77 -17.75 3.60
N ASP A 270 -4.26 -17.78 2.34
CA ASP A 270 -5.44 -17.04 1.85
C ASP A 270 -5.36 -15.53 2.08
N LEU A 271 -4.15 -14.97 1.96
CA LEU A 271 -3.87 -13.53 2.08
C LEU A 271 -3.99 -12.88 0.71
N ARG A 272 -5.12 -12.24 0.43
CA ARG A 272 -5.51 -11.81 -0.92
C ARG A 272 -5.24 -10.34 -1.18
N ASP A 273 -5.22 -9.51 -0.14
CA ASP A 273 -5.12 -8.07 -0.26
C ASP A 273 -3.65 -7.65 -0.34
N THR A 274 -3.22 -7.20 -1.50
CA THR A 274 -1.82 -6.85 -1.73
C THR A 274 -1.65 -5.61 -2.58
N PHE A 275 -0.56 -4.84 -2.34
CA PHE A 275 -0.15 -3.71 -3.15
C PHE A 275 1.27 -3.93 -3.65
N PHE A 276 1.43 -4.00 -4.99
CA PHE A 276 2.75 -4.11 -5.60
C PHE A 276 3.48 -2.75 -5.55
N TRP A 277 4.75 -2.74 -5.22
CA TRP A 277 5.62 -1.60 -5.33
C TRP A 277 6.45 -1.72 -6.62
N THR A 278 6.19 -1.00 -7.70
CA THR A 278 5.31 0.17 -7.83
C THR A 278 4.97 0.43 -9.30
N TRP A 279 3.98 1.29 -9.56
CA TRP A 279 3.65 1.82 -10.90
C TRP A 279 4.63 2.93 -11.27
N SER A 280 5.87 2.56 -11.53
CA SER A 280 6.91 3.49 -11.98
C SER A 280 8.18 2.71 -12.31
N PHE A 281 8.60 2.76 -13.55
CA PHE A 281 9.78 2.04 -14.04
C PHE A 281 11.11 2.55 -13.46
N ASN A 282 11.12 3.67 -12.77
CA ASN A 282 12.32 4.26 -12.16
C ASN A 282 12.43 4.01 -10.64
N SER A 283 11.64 3.08 -10.10
CA SER A 283 11.82 2.64 -8.72
C SER A 283 13.20 2.01 -8.50
N GLY A 284 13.93 2.51 -7.51
CA GLY A 284 15.23 1.95 -7.13
C GLY A 284 15.14 0.57 -6.48
N ASP A 285 14.00 0.28 -5.83
CA ASP A 285 13.80 -0.93 -5.03
C ASP A 285 13.46 -2.15 -5.88
N THR A 286 12.50 -2.01 -6.81
CA THR A 286 11.96 -3.13 -7.57
C THR A 286 12.06 -2.95 -9.09
N GLY A 287 12.47 -1.77 -9.56
CA GLY A 287 12.44 -1.43 -10.99
C GLY A 287 11.05 -1.10 -11.53
N GLY A 288 9.99 -1.32 -10.73
CA GLY A 288 8.60 -1.00 -11.07
C GLY A 288 8.03 -1.82 -12.24
N ILE A 289 6.86 -1.42 -12.72
CA ILE A 289 6.16 -1.95 -13.90
C ILE A 289 5.69 -0.83 -14.82
#